data_38fe80f631efcaa8379f6aac1a000997
#
_entry.id   38fe80f631efcaa8379f6aac1a000997
#
_cell.length_a   1.000
_cell.length_b   1.000
_cell.length_c   1.000
_cell.angle_alpha   90.00
_cell.angle_beta   90.00
_cell.angle_gamma   90.00
#
_symmetry.space_group_name_H-M   'P 1'
#
loop_
_entity.id
_entity.type
_entity.pdbx_description
1 polymer ?
#
loop_
_entity_poly.entity_id
_entity_poly.type
_entity_poly.pdbx_seq_one_letter_code
_entity_poly.pdbx_strand_id
1 'polypeptide(L)'
;MGGTYVAGGIVIVALGVMIWQNYRQEAQAFAVATLGILILVDRILKPFFDRNRPPKPRLVDGLSRHSFPSGHSAGNLVLYFYLSFVIATKYPKLKVYVYGLATAIVMAIGFGSVYTKAHWLTDVLAGYIFGYLWLIFSLGLLKFLQRGSTTKNES
;
A
#
# COMPACT_ATOMS: atom_id res chain seq x y z
N MET A 1 -9.86 -13.95 -0.12
CA MET A 1 -10.33 -13.11 -1.25
C MET A 1 -10.98 -11.80 -0.80
N GLY A 2 -11.73 -11.72 0.30
CA GLY A 2 -12.39 -10.48 0.75
C GLY A 2 -11.49 -9.26 0.93
N GLY A 3 -10.29 -9.43 1.49
CA GLY A 3 -9.38 -8.31 1.76
C GLY A 3 -8.90 -7.53 0.53
N THR A 4 -8.78 -8.19 -0.62
CA THR A 4 -8.36 -7.52 -1.88
C THR A 4 -9.47 -6.63 -2.43
N TYR A 5 -10.73 -7.08 -2.37
CA TYR A 5 -11.87 -6.28 -2.81
C TYR A 5 -12.11 -5.07 -1.90
N VAL A 6 -11.93 -5.23 -0.58
CA VAL A 6 -12.02 -4.14 0.40
C VAL A 6 -10.95 -3.08 0.12
N ALA A 7 -9.69 -3.49 -0.02
CA ALA A 7 -8.60 -2.56 -0.34
C ALA A 7 -8.82 -1.84 -1.68
N GLY A 8 -9.27 -2.57 -2.72
CA GLY A 8 -9.63 -1.99 -4.02
C GLY A 8 -10.76 -0.95 -3.90
N GLY A 9 -11.81 -1.25 -3.13
CA GLY A 9 -12.88 -0.32 -2.85
C GLY A 9 -12.40 0.96 -2.15
N ILE A 10 -11.53 0.82 -1.14
CA ILE A 10 -10.94 1.97 -0.44
C ILE A 10 -10.11 2.84 -1.42
N VAL A 11 -9.32 2.22 -2.30
CA VAL A 11 -8.53 2.96 -3.32
C VAL A 11 -9.45 3.77 -4.24
N ILE A 12 -10.52 3.15 -4.76
CA ILE A 12 -11.46 3.83 -5.66
C ILE A 12 -12.16 5.01 -4.96
N VAL A 13 -12.65 4.79 -3.73
CA VAL A 13 -13.31 5.85 -2.95
C VAL A 13 -12.33 6.98 -2.63
N ALA A 14 -11.11 6.65 -2.20
CA ALA A 14 -10.09 7.65 -1.88
C ALA A 14 -9.71 8.49 -3.11
N LEU A 15 -9.51 7.87 -4.27
CA LEU A 15 -9.26 8.57 -5.54
C LEU A 15 -10.44 9.49 -5.90
N GLY A 16 -11.67 8.99 -5.81
CA GLY A 16 -12.87 9.77 -6.09
C GLY A 16 -12.98 11.01 -5.20
N VAL A 17 -12.75 10.86 -3.89
CA VAL A 17 -12.76 11.97 -2.92
C VAL A 17 -11.63 12.97 -3.21
N MET A 18 -10.41 12.49 -3.49
CA MET A 18 -9.28 13.37 -3.81
C MET A 18 -9.54 14.19 -5.08
N ILE A 19 -10.08 13.57 -6.14
CA ILE A 19 -10.42 14.24 -7.40
C ILE A 19 -11.56 15.25 -7.17
N TRP A 20 -12.61 14.88 -6.45
CA TRP A 20 -13.72 15.76 -6.12
C TRP A 20 -13.29 17.00 -5.33
N GLN A 21 -12.34 16.83 -4.41
CA GLN A 21 -11.77 17.94 -3.62
C GLN A 21 -10.67 18.71 -4.36
N ASN A 22 -10.41 18.45 -5.66
CA ASN A 22 -9.35 19.03 -6.47
C ASN A 22 -7.91 18.74 -5.98
N TYR A 23 -7.70 17.69 -5.20
CA TYR A 23 -6.38 17.20 -4.79
C TYR A 23 -5.77 16.33 -5.90
N ARG A 24 -5.57 16.92 -7.10
CA ARG A 24 -5.13 16.17 -8.29
C ARG A 24 -3.75 15.56 -8.13
N GLN A 25 -2.83 16.27 -7.50
CA GLN A 25 -1.44 15.80 -7.31
C GLN A 25 -1.38 14.65 -6.31
N GLU A 26 -2.13 14.77 -5.21
CA GLU A 26 -2.30 13.70 -4.22
C GLU A 26 -2.93 12.47 -4.85
N ALA A 27 -3.93 12.63 -5.70
CA ALA A 27 -4.58 11.52 -6.41
C ALA A 27 -3.61 10.84 -7.40
N GLN A 28 -2.83 11.60 -8.16
CA GLN A 28 -1.83 11.05 -9.09
C GLN A 28 -0.76 10.27 -8.34
N ALA A 29 -0.16 10.85 -7.30
CA ALA A 29 0.85 10.17 -6.50
C ALA A 29 0.27 8.96 -5.74
N PHE A 30 -0.98 9.02 -5.30
CA PHE A 30 -1.69 7.91 -4.67
C PHE A 30 -1.93 6.76 -5.66
N ALA A 31 -2.33 7.06 -6.89
CA ALA A 31 -2.49 6.05 -7.94
C ALA A 31 -1.15 5.36 -8.25
N VAL A 32 -0.06 6.13 -8.38
CA VAL A 32 1.29 5.57 -8.56
C VAL A 32 1.70 4.73 -7.34
N ALA A 33 1.41 5.20 -6.13
CA ALA A 33 1.73 4.48 -4.91
C ALA A 33 1.03 3.11 -4.86
N THR A 34 -0.28 3.09 -5.07
CA THR A 34 -1.09 1.87 -4.90
C THR A 34 -0.96 0.90 -6.08
N LEU A 35 -1.01 1.38 -7.31
CA LEU A 35 -0.87 0.51 -8.50
C LEU A 35 0.59 0.07 -8.70
N GLY A 36 1.53 0.97 -8.50
CA GLY A 36 2.95 0.69 -8.72
C GLY A 36 3.49 -0.37 -7.77
N ILE A 37 3.13 -0.34 -6.48
CA ILE A 37 3.56 -1.40 -5.55
C ILE A 37 2.99 -2.77 -5.93
N LEU A 38 1.76 -2.84 -6.43
CA LEU A 38 1.17 -4.11 -6.88
C LEU A 38 1.90 -4.64 -8.12
N ILE A 39 2.19 -3.77 -9.08
CA ILE A 39 2.96 -4.15 -10.28
C ILE A 39 4.36 -4.61 -9.87
N LEU A 40 5.07 -3.85 -9.03
CA LEU A 40 6.40 -4.18 -8.55
C LEU A 40 6.42 -5.56 -7.88
N VAL A 41 5.49 -5.80 -6.95
CA VAL A 41 5.45 -7.06 -6.20
C VAL A 41 5.02 -8.23 -7.10
N ASP A 42 3.90 -8.09 -7.81
CA ASP A 42 3.28 -9.24 -8.49
C ASP A 42 3.94 -9.57 -9.83
N ARG A 43 4.49 -8.57 -10.55
CA ARG A 43 5.06 -8.77 -11.88
C ARG A 43 6.58 -8.84 -11.91
N ILE A 44 7.26 -8.28 -10.90
CA ILE A 44 8.73 -8.22 -10.87
C ILE A 44 9.28 -9.09 -9.74
N LEU A 45 8.95 -8.76 -8.49
CA LEU A 45 9.59 -9.40 -7.35
C LEU A 45 9.16 -10.87 -7.18
N LYS A 46 7.88 -11.19 -7.30
CA LYS A 46 7.42 -12.59 -7.14
C LYS A 46 8.01 -13.55 -8.17
N PRO A 47 8.03 -13.25 -9.48
CA PRO A 47 8.70 -14.11 -10.45
C PRO A 47 10.21 -14.20 -10.23
N PHE A 48 10.85 -13.10 -9.79
CA PHE A 48 12.30 -13.07 -9.54
C PHE A 48 12.72 -14.00 -8.40
N PHE A 49 11.98 -14.01 -7.28
CA PHE A 49 12.32 -14.84 -6.12
C PHE A 49 11.80 -16.27 -6.20
N ASP A 50 10.77 -16.53 -6.98
CA ASP A 50 10.10 -17.83 -7.21
C ASP A 50 9.92 -18.70 -5.95
N ARG A 51 9.61 -18.10 -4.81
CA ARG A 51 9.48 -18.80 -3.53
C ARG A 51 8.13 -19.46 -3.40
N ASN A 52 8.13 -20.75 -3.06
CA ASN A 52 6.90 -21.50 -2.79
C ASN A 52 6.24 -21.05 -1.47
N ARG A 53 4.90 -21.14 -1.44
CA ARG A 53 4.10 -20.86 -0.24
C ARG A 53 4.25 -21.95 0.82
N PRO A 54 3.86 -21.68 2.08
CA PRO A 54 3.74 -22.70 3.13
C PRO A 54 2.94 -23.91 2.65
N PRO A 55 3.27 -25.13 3.10
CA PRO A 55 2.58 -26.36 2.69
C PRO A 55 1.11 -26.36 3.12
N LYS A 56 0.29 -27.11 2.39
CA LYS A 56 -1.13 -27.34 2.76
C LYS A 56 -1.22 -28.17 4.06
N PRO A 57 -2.32 -28.08 4.83
CA PRO A 57 -3.54 -27.31 4.55
C PRO A 57 -3.38 -25.81 4.82
N ARG A 58 -3.97 -25.00 3.92
CA ARG A 58 -4.09 -23.54 4.04
C ARG A 58 -5.54 -23.16 4.31
N LEU A 59 -5.77 -22.08 5.04
CA LEU A 59 -7.12 -21.59 5.32
C LEU A 59 -7.67 -20.69 4.19
N VAL A 60 -6.88 -20.45 3.14
CA VAL A 60 -7.27 -19.65 1.97
C VAL A 60 -6.87 -20.36 0.67
N ASP A 61 -7.78 -20.33 -0.30
CA ASP A 61 -7.59 -20.87 -1.65
C ASP A 61 -7.42 -19.77 -2.70
N GLY A 62 -7.11 -20.18 -3.94
CA GLY A 62 -7.00 -19.27 -5.08
C GLY A 62 -5.77 -18.36 -5.07
N LEU A 63 -4.77 -18.68 -4.26
CA LEU A 63 -3.52 -17.91 -4.19
C LEU A 63 -2.58 -18.29 -5.35
N SER A 64 -1.86 -17.28 -5.88
CA SER A 64 -0.78 -17.50 -6.84
C SER A 64 0.30 -18.43 -6.26
N ARG A 65 1.09 -19.09 -7.13
CA ARG A 65 2.17 -19.99 -6.72
C ARG A 65 3.20 -19.32 -5.84
N HIS A 66 3.64 -18.11 -6.23
CA HIS A 66 4.74 -17.41 -5.56
C HIS A 66 4.28 -16.76 -4.26
N SER A 67 5.09 -16.90 -3.19
CA SER A 67 4.77 -16.35 -1.88
C SER A 67 5.50 -15.05 -1.57
N PHE A 68 6.74 -14.90 -2.02
CA PHE A 68 7.64 -13.81 -1.62
C PHE A 68 7.74 -12.72 -2.70
N PRO A 69 7.73 -11.45 -2.30
CA PRO A 69 7.24 -10.93 -1.02
C PRO A 69 5.71 -10.92 -0.92
N SER A 70 5.15 -10.65 0.29
CA SER A 70 3.71 -10.54 0.48
C SER A 70 3.14 -9.27 -0.14
N GLY A 71 2.35 -9.42 -1.23
CA GLY A 71 1.67 -8.30 -1.87
C GLY A 71 0.61 -7.64 -0.98
N HIS A 72 -0.09 -8.43 -0.14
CA HIS A 72 -1.04 -7.90 0.83
C HIS A 72 -0.35 -7.01 1.87
N SER A 73 0.80 -7.43 2.38
CA SER A 73 1.57 -6.63 3.36
C SER A 73 2.10 -5.35 2.75
N ALA A 74 2.71 -5.43 1.56
CA ALA A 74 3.25 -4.28 0.86
C ALA A 74 2.15 -3.28 0.44
N GLY A 75 1.10 -3.78 -0.23
CA GLY A 75 0.02 -2.94 -0.74
C GLY A 75 -0.78 -2.25 0.37
N ASN A 76 -1.14 -2.97 1.44
CA ASN A 76 -1.87 -2.36 2.55
C ASN A 76 -1.00 -1.37 3.36
N LEU A 77 0.31 -1.62 3.51
CA LEU A 77 1.20 -0.63 4.11
C LEU A 77 1.17 0.67 3.30
N VAL A 78 1.39 0.59 1.99
CA VAL A 78 1.36 1.77 1.11
C VAL A 78 0.01 2.47 1.19
N LEU A 79 -1.10 1.74 1.07
CA LEU A 79 -2.45 2.28 1.10
C LEU A 79 -2.73 3.07 2.39
N TYR A 80 -2.62 2.41 3.53
CA TYR A 80 -3.03 3.02 4.80
C TYR A 80 -2.07 4.12 5.26
N PHE A 81 -0.77 3.97 5.05
CA PHE A 81 0.19 5.01 5.44
C PHE A 81 0.17 6.22 4.49
N TYR A 82 -0.11 6.03 3.20
CA TYR A 82 -0.31 7.16 2.29
C TYR A 82 -1.55 7.96 2.68
N LEU A 83 -2.68 7.30 2.92
CA LEU A 83 -3.90 7.97 3.39
C LEU A 83 -3.70 8.68 4.72
N SER A 84 -2.98 8.04 5.66
CA SER A 84 -2.63 8.66 6.94
C SER A 84 -1.79 9.90 6.75
N PHE A 85 -0.84 9.89 5.80
CA PHE A 85 -0.03 11.07 5.48
C PHE A 85 -0.91 12.22 4.96
N VAL A 86 -1.80 11.97 4.02
CA VAL A 86 -2.70 13.01 3.47
C VAL A 86 -3.60 13.59 4.56
N ILE A 87 -4.22 12.72 5.38
CA ILE A 87 -5.10 13.15 6.47
C ILE A 87 -4.32 13.93 7.53
N ALA A 88 -3.14 13.46 7.94
CA ALA A 88 -2.30 14.10 8.95
C ALA A 88 -1.76 15.46 8.49
N THR A 89 -1.51 15.64 7.19
CA THR A 89 -1.12 16.92 6.61
C THR A 89 -2.27 17.92 6.69
N LYS A 90 -3.49 17.51 6.39
CA LYS A 90 -4.68 18.38 6.45
C LYS A 90 -5.18 18.60 7.87
N TYR A 91 -5.10 17.59 8.71
CA TYR A 91 -5.59 17.58 10.10
C TYR A 91 -4.49 17.14 11.07
N PRO A 92 -3.52 18.00 11.42
CA PRO A 92 -2.36 17.64 12.25
C PRO A 92 -2.72 17.04 13.62
N LYS A 93 -3.85 17.47 14.19
CA LYS A 93 -4.36 16.94 15.47
C LYS A 93 -4.71 15.44 15.41
N LEU A 94 -5.04 14.92 14.24
CA LEU A 94 -5.39 13.51 14.05
C LEU A 94 -4.17 12.62 13.76
N LYS A 95 -2.97 13.19 13.61
CA LYS A 95 -1.74 12.48 13.19
C LYS A 95 -1.52 11.19 13.96
N VAL A 96 -1.52 11.24 15.28
CA VAL A 96 -1.25 10.06 16.13
C VAL A 96 -2.30 8.96 15.92
N TYR A 97 -3.57 9.36 15.82
CA TYR A 97 -4.68 8.43 15.67
C TYR A 97 -4.67 7.72 14.30
N VAL A 98 -4.47 8.48 13.21
CA VAL A 98 -4.48 7.87 11.86
C VAL A 98 -3.29 6.96 11.63
N TYR A 99 -2.09 7.33 12.10
CA TYR A 99 -0.93 6.44 12.00
C TYR A 99 -1.03 5.24 12.94
N GLY A 100 -1.56 5.42 14.15
CA GLY A 100 -1.83 4.31 15.08
C GLY A 100 -2.81 3.30 14.49
N LEU A 101 -3.92 3.78 13.91
CA LEU A 101 -4.91 2.93 13.24
C LEU A 101 -4.31 2.22 12.03
N ALA A 102 -3.56 2.93 11.17
CA ALA A 102 -2.88 2.34 10.03
C ALA A 102 -1.93 1.22 10.45
N THR A 103 -1.13 1.46 11.49
CA THR A 103 -0.23 0.45 12.05
C THR A 103 -0.98 -0.78 12.53
N ALA A 104 -2.05 -0.59 13.31
CA ALA A 104 -2.87 -1.70 13.82
C ALA A 104 -3.46 -2.55 12.69
N ILE A 105 -4.03 -1.90 11.65
CA ILE A 105 -4.61 -2.59 10.50
C ILE A 105 -3.54 -3.37 9.74
N VAL A 106 -2.41 -2.74 9.43
CA VAL A 106 -1.32 -3.37 8.67
C VAL A 106 -0.74 -4.58 9.42
N MET A 107 -0.53 -4.46 10.73
CA MET A 107 -0.08 -5.57 11.58
C MET A 107 -1.11 -6.70 11.64
N ALA A 108 -2.39 -6.40 11.76
CA ALA A 108 -3.46 -7.41 11.77
C ALA A 108 -3.52 -8.17 10.43
N ILE A 109 -3.38 -7.48 9.29
CA ILE A 109 -3.34 -8.10 7.95
C ILE A 109 -2.12 -9.01 7.80
N GLY A 110 -0.94 -8.56 8.24
CA GLY A 110 0.28 -9.37 8.20
C GLY A 110 0.17 -10.60 9.08
N PHE A 111 -0.31 -10.45 10.31
CA PHE A 111 -0.56 -11.58 11.21
C PHE A 111 -1.55 -12.57 10.59
N GLY A 112 -2.68 -12.10 10.07
CA GLY A 112 -3.68 -12.92 9.39
C GLY A 112 -3.10 -13.70 8.21
N SER A 113 -2.17 -13.09 7.45
CA SER A 113 -1.50 -13.75 6.32
C SER A 113 -0.59 -14.90 6.74
N VAL A 114 0.07 -14.80 7.91
CA VAL A 114 0.86 -15.88 8.49
C VAL A 114 -0.04 -16.95 9.12
N TYR A 115 -1.03 -16.52 9.90
CA TYR A 115 -1.99 -17.42 10.57
C TYR A 115 -2.72 -18.32 9.59
N THR A 116 -3.17 -17.78 8.47
CA THR A 116 -3.86 -18.53 7.41
C THR A 116 -2.92 -19.38 6.54
N LYS A 117 -1.61 -19.41 6.85
CA LYS A 117 -0.56 -20.08 6.05
C LYS A 117 -0.53 -19.63 4.58
N ALA A 118 -1.01 -18.41 4.30
CA ALA A 118 -0.91 -17.82 2.98
C ALA A 118 0.53 -17.39 2.67
N HIS A 119 1.25 -16.91 3.68
CA HIS A 119 2.62 -16.40 3.58
C HIS A 119 3.48 -16.87 4.76
N TRP A 120 4.79 -16.96 4.52
CA TRP A 120 5.79 -17.07 5.57
C TRP A 120 5.92 -15.71 6.28
N LEU A 121 6.35 -15.73 7.56
CA LEU A 121 6.61 -14.48 8.28
C LEU A 121 7.62 -13.58 7.54
N THR A 122 8.64 -14.18 6.95
CA THR A 122 9.65 -13.46 6.16
C THR A 122 9.09 -12.82 4.90
N ASP A 123 8.03 -13.39 4.29
CA ASP A 123 7.35 -12.78 3.14
C ASP A 123 6.61 -11.50 3.57
N VAL A 124 6.01 -11.52 4.75
CA VAL A 124 5.30 -10.39 5.35
C VAL A 124 6.26 -9.26 5.69
N LEU A 125 7.37 -9.57 6.38
CA LEU A 125 8.40 -8.60 6.73
C LEU A 125 9.03 -7.97 5.48
N ALA A 126 9.38 -8.77 4.48
CA ALA A 126 9.87 -8.27 3.20
C ALA A 126 8.82 -7.38 2.50
N GLY A 127 7.54 -7.77 2.54
CA GLY A 127 6.45 -6.96 2.03
C GLY A 127 6.38 -5.58 2.69
N TYR A 128 6.58 -5.51 4.00
CA TYR A 128 6.64 -4.22 4.70
C TYR A 128 7.85 -3.38 4.30
N ILE A 129 9.03 -4.00 4.13
CA ILE A 129 10.24 -3.29 3.68
C ILE A 129 10.02 -2.70 2.28
N PHE A 130 9.61 -3.52 1.31
CA PHE A 130 9.36 -3.06 -0.05
C PHE A 130 8.23 -2.02 -0.10
N GLY A 131 7.15 -2.22 0.66
CA GLY A 131 6.06 -1.26 0.77
C GLY A 131 6.53 0.08 1.35
N TYR A 132 7.36 0.06 2.38
CA TYR A 132 7.90 1.28 3.00
C TYR A 132 8.82 2.05 2.04
N LEU A 133 9.74 1.38 1.36
CA LEU A 133 10.62 2.01 0.37
C LEU A 133 9.81 2.64 -0.77
N TRP A 134 8.80 1.92 -1.26
CA TRP A 134 7.91 2.42 -2.30
C TRP A 134 7.04 3.59 -1.83
N LEU A 135 6.61 3.59 -0.57
CA LEU A 135 5.89 4.71 0.03
C LEU A 135 6.76 5.98 0.08
N ILE A 136 8.02 5.86 0.51
CA ILE A 136 8.96 6.99 0.51
C ILE A 136 9.13 7.56 -0.91
N PHE A 137 9.33 6.70 -1.90
CA PHE A 137 9.41 7.10 -3.31
C PHE A 137 8.13 7.86 -3.74
N SER A 138 6.96 7.32 -3.43
CA SER A 138 5.67 7.91 -3.82
C SER A 138 5.40 9.25 -3.14
N LEU A 139 5.78 9.41 -1.88
CA LEU A 139 5.71 10.69 -1.17
C LEU A 139 6.72 11.71 -1.70
N GLY A 140 7.89 11.25 -2.15
CA GLY A 140 8.86 12.07 -2.89
C GLY A 140 8.28 12.60 -4.20
N LEU A 141 7.61 11.73 -4.96
CA LEU A 141 6.91 12.09 -6.19
C LEU A 141 5.81 13.15 -5.91
N LEU A 142 5.01 12.96 -4.86
CA LEU A 142 4.01 13.95 -4.47
C LEU A 142 4.63 15.33 -4.23
N LYS A 143 5.71 15.40 -3.46
CA LYS A 143 6.42 16.66 -3.20
C LYS A 143 6.97 17.30 -4.47
N PHE A 144 7.46 16.49 -5.40
CA PHE A 144 7.95 16.96 -6.70
C PHE A 144 6.82 17.59 -7.53
N LEU A 145 5.68 16.91 -7.63
CA LEU A 145 4.49 17.42 -8.33
C LEU A 145 3.98 18.73 -7.74
N GLN A 146 3.96 18.85 -6.41
CA GLN A 146 3.52 20.04 -5.72
C GLN A 146 4.43 21.26 -5.98
N ARG A 147 5.76 21.05 -6.05
CA ARG A 147 6.71 22.13 -6.38
C ARG A 147 6.54 22.64 -7.80
N GLY A 148 6.32 21.75 -8.77
CA GLY A 148 6.13 22.14 -10.17
C GLY A 148 4.87 22.97 -10.44
N SER A 149 3.85 22.87 -9.58
CA SER A 149 2.64 23.69 -9.70
C SER A 149 2.81 25.09 -9.14
N THR A 150 3.62 25.28 -8.12
CA THR A 150 3.86 26.60 -7.49
C THR A 150 4.60 27.51 -8.47
N THR A 151 5.62 27.01 -9.16
CA THR A 151 6.38 27.76 -10.17
C THR A 151 5.57 28.18 -11.39
N LYS A 152 4.52 27.41 -11.73
CA LYS A 152 3.68 27.71 -12.92
C LYS A 152 2.61 28.77 -12.64
N ASN A 153 2.29 29.04 -11.38
CA ASN A 153 1.33 30.07 -10.99
C ASN A 153 1.99 31.43 -10.72
N GLU A 154 3.34 31.49 -10.69
CA GLU A 154 4.11 32.73 -10.49
C GLU A 154 4.67 33.31 -11.80
N SER A 155 4.47 32.64 -12.93
CA SER A 155 4.86 33.06 -14.27
C SER A 155 3.64 33.52 -15.06
#